data_5a9146e9667608b6d116397858323660
#
_entry.id   5a9146e9667608b6d116397858323660
#
_cell.length_a   1.000
_cell.length_b   1.000
_cell.length_c   1.000
_cell.angle_alpha   90.00
_cell.angle_beta   90.00
_cell.angle_gamma   90.00
#
_symmetry.space_group_name_H-M   'P 1'
#
loop_
_entity.id
_entity.type
_entity.pdbx_description
1 polymer ?
#
loop_
_entity_poly.entity_id
_entity_poly.type
_entity_poly.pdbx_seq_one_letter_code
_entity_poly.pdbx_strand_id
1 'polypeptide(L)'
;MRADLGGLIAATLVAACGAKSVDLGRDAANASSGASGSANGTGDGSASSGATGGRSNSATGGASNGATGGTSNSATGGAATPAGSGNTDAGSGSVPPACGDGHLDAGEACDDGNSRSGDGCSANCTVEPGWACVTGFCGWICGDQLVAGPALCTMGQCPAASAVTAPDPPAAGSALAPCDIFAEDGGPCVAAHSTVRALYATYAGPLYRVKNGNGDVLDIPPLTPGGFANSAAQDTFCAGSPCTISIIYDQSGQGNHLTKAPAGGAKLSPGNEANAAALRATFGGHAVYGLHVVPGVAYRNNNACGTATGDDPETEYAIVAGDIYNNGCCFDYGNVERDSRDDGEGAVEAIYFGTTTIWGKGAGAGPWVMADLENGLWAGNVSPYDLNEPLSFKYVTAMLKGDAAGKNHWAIKTGDAQAGTLSTAFDGPRPSSRYNPMKKQGGIGLGAAGDNSNGAQGNFFEGVMTARYSSDGADAAVQTNVVSVYGAD
;
A
#
# COMPACT_ATOMS: atom_id res chain seq x y z
N MET A 1 -23.20 50.91 36.23
CA MET A 1 -23.90 51.06 34.97
C MET A 1 -23.59 49.81 34.16
N ARG A 2 -24.65 49.09 33.84
CA ARG A 2 -24.60 47.77 33.16
C ARG A 2 -24.32 47.99 31.69
N ALA A 3 -23.51 47.11 31.07
CA ALA A 3 -23.39 46.94 29.66
C ALA A 3 -23.60 45.47 29.31
N ASP A 4 -24.54 45.23 28.43
CA ASP A 4 -25.05 43.94 27.97
C ASP A 4 -24.08 43.23 27.05
N LEU A 5 -23.96 41.90 27.25
CA LEU A 5 -23.32 40.96 26.33
C LEU A 5 -24.34 40.57 25.25
N GLY A 6 -24.03 40.89 23.98
CA GLY A 6 -24.69 40.33 22.81
C GLY A 6 -23.91 39.09 22.31
N GLY A 7 -24.55 37.91 22.39
CA GLY A 7 -24.00 36.68 21.90
C GLY A 7 -24.03 36.57 20.38
N LEU A 8 -22.90 36.23 19.79
CA LEU A 8 -22.79 35.81 18.39
C LEU A 8 -22.84 34.27 18.36
N ILE A 9 -23.89 33.75 17.76
CA ILE A 9 -24.02 32.33 17.43
C ILE A 9 -23.24 32.09 16.13
N ALA A 10 -22.12 31.41 16.21
CA ALA A 10 -21.42 30.93 15.01
C ALA A 10 -22.15 29.68 14.51
N ALA A 11 -22.77 29.79 13.34
CA ALA A 11 -23.30 28.62 12.64
C ALA A 11 -22.16 27.84 11.97
N THR A 12 -21.90 26.68 12.48
CA THR A 12 -20.94 25.74 11.88
C THR A 12 -21.59 25.12 10.63
N LEU A 13 -21.08 25.48 9.46
CA LEU A 13 -21.42 24.80 8.20
C LEU A 13 -20.66 23.46 8.19
N VAL A 14 -21.38 22.37 8.38
CA VAL A 14 -20.87 21.02 8.11
C VAL A 14 -20.95 20.80 6.61
N ALA A 15 -19.82 20.86 5.92
CA ALA A 15 -19.73 20.40 4.54
C ALA A 15 -19.63 18.87 4.57
N ALA A 16 -20.75 18.20 4.31
CA ALA A 16 -20.79 16.76 4.09
C ALA A 16 -20.16 16.45 2.72
N CYS A 17 -19.14 15.62 2.67
CA CYS A 17 -18.68 14.94 1.46
C CYS A 17 -19.87 14.18 0.86
N GLY A 18 -20.35 14.64 -0.31
CA GLY A 18 -21.52 14.09 -0.96
C GLY A 18 -21.28 12.72 -1.54
N ALA A 19 -21.83 11.70 -0.90
CA ALA A 19 -22.07 10.43 -1.55
C ALA A 19 -23.16 10.63 -2.62
N LYS A 20 -22.82 10.49 -3.89
CA LYS A 20 -23.79 10.34 -4.96
C LYS A 20 -24.44 8.97 -4.84
N SER A 21 -25.66 8.92 -4.32
CA SER A 21 -26.52 7.76 -4.40
C SER A 21 -26.90 7.53 -5.87
N VAL A 22 -26.52 6.38 -6.43
CA VAL A 22 -27.06 5.90 -7.69
C VAL A 22 -28.45 5.34 -7.41
N ASP A 23 -29.47 6.00 -7.93
CA ASP A 23 -30.86 5.59 -7.87
C ASP A 23 -31.07 4.46 -8.90
N LEU A 24 -31.34 3.23 -8.43
CA LEU A 24 -31.75 2.11 -9.25
C LEU A 24 -33.25 2.23 -9.54
N GLY A 25 -33.61 3.05 -10.51
CA GLY A 25 -34.95 3.05 -11.09
C GLY A 25 -35.20 1.79 -11.89
N ARG A 26 -36.09 0.96 -11.37
CA ARG A 26 -36.79 -0.08 -12.12
C ARG A 26 -37.71 0.57 -13.13
N ASP A 27 -37.55 0.25 -14.42
CA ASP A 27 -38.67 0.19 -15.32
C ASP A 27 -38.54 -0.98 -16.29
N ALA A 28 -39.58 -1.78 -16.28
CA ALA A 28 -39.78 -2.97 -17.11
C ALA A 28 -40.64 -2.60 -18.34
N ALA A 29 -40.34 -3.31 -19.40
CA ALA A 29 -41.21 -3.64 -20.54
C ALA A 29 -41.42 -2.56 -21.63
N ASN A 30 -41.02 -2.79 -22.83
CA ASN A 30 -41.87 -3.42 -23.83
C ASN A 30 -41.15 -3.63 -25.19
N ALA A 31 -41.55 -4.73 -25.85
CA ALA A 31 -41.10 -5.27 -27.12
C ALA A 31 -41.52 -4.40 -28.33
N SER A 32 -40.81 -4.43 -29.40
CA SER A 32 -41.26 -5.01 -30.69
C SER A 32 -40.31 -4.69 -31.87
N SER A 33 -39.85 -5.74 -32.51
CA SER A 33 -39.84 -6.09 -33.93
C SER A 33 -39.50 -5.03 -34.99
N GLY A 34 -38.56 -5.44 -35.86
CA GLY A 34 -38.39 -4.81 -37.17
C GLY A 34 -37.19 -5.38 -37.92
N ALA A 35 -37.51 -6.23 -38.86
CA ALA A 35 -36.65 -7.08 -39.69
C ALA A 35 -35.99 -6.35 -40.85
N SER A 36 -34.99 -7.07 -41.38
CA SER A 36 -34.63 -7.23 -42.79
C SER A 36 -33.62 -6.30 -43.44
N GLY A 37 -32.68 -6.99 -44.10
CA GLY A 37 -32.04 -6.46 -45.28
C GLY A 37 -30.66 -7.07 -45.60
N SER A 38 -30.66 -8.18 -46.27
CA SER A 38 -29.61 -8.82 -47.08
C SER A 38 -28.80 -7.88 -47.98
N ALA A 39 -27.51 -8.18 -48.25
CA ALA A 39 -27.03 -8.85 -49.46
C ALA A 39 -25.50 -8.70 -49.62
N ASN A 40 -24.82 -9.82 -49.75
CA ASN A 40 -23.98 -10.33 -50.86
C ASN A 40 -22.81 -9.55 -51.40
N GLY A 41 -21.72 -10.29 -51.57
CA GLY A 41 -20.62 -10.12 -52.52
C GLY A 41 -19.33 -10.77 -52.00
N THR A 42 -19.13 -12.03 -52.18
CA THR A 42 -18.40 -12.87 -53.15
C THR A 42 -16.98 -12.42 -53.51
N GLY A 43 -16.06 -13.35 -53.36
CA GLY A 43 -14.88 -13.53 -54.17
C GLY A 43 -13.65 -13.97 -53.41
N ASP A 44 -13.39 -15.28 -53.34
CA ASP A 44 -12.36 -16.11 -53.96
C ASP A 44 -10.91 -15.61 -53.75
N GLY A 45 -9.94 -16.41 -53.43
CA GLY A 45 -9.66 -17.78 -53.60
C GLY A 45 -8.28 -18.17 -53.11
N SER A 46 -8.19 -19.43 -52.80
CA SER A 46 -7.09 -20.39 -53.03
C SER A 46 -5.76 -20.24 -52.28
N ALA A 47 -5.47 -21.15 -51.42
CA ALA A 47 -4.86 -22.50 -51.49
C ALA A 47 -3.32 -22.38 -51.53
N SER A 48 -2.51 -23.07 -50.82
CA SER A 48 -2.33 -24.49 -50.61
C SER A 48 -1.15 -24.74 -49.65
N SER A 49 -1.32 -25.69 -48.81
CA SER A 49 -0.57 -26.95 -48.64
C SER A 49 0.84 -26.90 -48.04
N GLY A 50 1.01 -27.67 -46.99
CA GLY A 50 1.81 -28.83 -46.89
C GLY A 50 2.14 -29.22 -45.47
N ALA A 51 1.65 -30.23 -45.04
CA ALA A 51 1.78 -31.35 -44.23
C ALA A 51 3.21 -31.85 -44.00
N THR A 52 3.48 -32.33 -42.85
CA THR A 52 4.01 -33.64 -42.37
C THR A 52 4.69 -33.38 -41.03
N GLY A 53 4.39 -34.00 -39.94
CA GLY A 53 4.20 -35.41 -39.67
C GLY A 53 5.31 -35.89 -38.76
N GLY A 54 5.00 -36.37 -37.58
CA GLY A 54 5.99 -37.02 -36.76
C GLY A 54 5.51 -37.30 -35.34
N ARG A 55 4.80 -38.41 -35.22
CA ARG A 55 4.51 -39.09 -33.94
C ARG A 55 5.75 -39.80 -33.43
N SER A 56 5.90 -39.89 -32.12
CA SER A 56 6.07 -41.20 -31.48
C SER A 56 6.00 -41.10 -29.98
N ASN A 57 5.16 -41.97 -29.52
CA ASN A 57 4.93 -42.55 -28.20
C ASN A 57 6.23 -43.07 -27.54
N SER A 58 6.27 -43.08 -26.23
CA SER A 58 6.27 -44.36 -25.51
C SER A 58 6.12 -44.13 -24.01
N ALA A 59 5.14 -44.81 -23.51
CA ALA A 59 4.87 -45.14 -22.13
C ALA A 59 5.79 -46.26 -21.64
N THR A 60 5.92 -46.34 -20.34
CA THR A 60 5.97 -47.54 -19.46
C THR A 60 6.46 -47.00 -18.11
N GLY A 61 5.78 -47.18 -16.99
CA GLY A 61 5.13 -48.37 -16.47
C GLY A 61 5.96 -48.88 -15.30
N GLY A 62 5.38 -48.91 -14.12
CA GLY A 62 6.04 -49.55 -13.00
C GLY A 62 5.40 -49.23 -11.66
N ALA A 63 4.37 -49.98 -11.33
CA ALA A 63 3.77 -50.06 -10.00
C ALA A 63 4.59 -51.00 -9.10
N SER A 64 4.51 -50.82 -7.81
CA SER A 64 4.08 -51.84 -6.84
C SER A 64 4.53 -51.49 -5.42
N ASN A 65 3.54 -51.39 -4.56
CA ASN A 65 3.20 -52.25 -3.45
C ASN A 65 4.10 -52.23 -2.21
N GLY A 66 3.38 -52.06 -1.09
CA GLY A 66 3.87 -52.49 0.22
C GLY A 66 3.02 -51.95 1.35
N ALA A 67 1.87 -52.57 1.58
CA ALA A 67 1.06 -52.42 2.79
C ALA A 67 1.66 -53.27 3.91
N THR A 68 1.44 -52.82 5.14
CA THR A 68 1.14 -53.60 6.38
C THR A 68 1.28 -52.57 7.52
N GLY A 69 0.35 -52.40 8.41
CA GLY A 69 -0.60 -53.27 9.01
C GLY A 69 -0.37 -53.28 10.52
N GLY A 70 -1.45 -53.04 11.27
CA GLY A 70 -1.55 -53.47 12.65
C GLY A 70 -1.47 -52.33 13.69
N THR A 71 -2.28 -52.13 14.55
CA THR A 71 -3.42 -52.69 15.24
C THR A 71 -3.71 -51.83 16.48
N SER A 72 -4.91 -51.43 16.57
CA SER A 72 -5.80 -51.29 17.72
C SER A 72 -5.26 -51.58 19.12
N ASN A 73 -5.63 -50.75 20.08
CA ASN A 73 -6.34 -51.26 21.26
C ASN A 73 -7.18 -50.14 21.94
N SER A 74 -8.42 -50.53 22.11
CA SER A 74 -9.45 -49.91 22.93
C SER A 74 -9.27 -50.23 24.39
N ALA A 75 -9.81 -49.42 25.26
CA ALA A 75 -10.55 -49.82 26.45
C ALA A 75 -11.03 -48.58 27.17
N THR A 76 -12.31 -48.32 27.14
CA THR A 76 -13.34 -48.55 28.20
C THR A 76 -13.09 -47.63 29.42
N GLY A 77 -13.98 -46.79 29.85
CA GLY A 77 -15.39 -46.84 29.97
C GLY A 77 -15.76 -46.31 31.33
N GLY A 78 -16.81 -45.58 31.50
CA GLY A 78 -17.31 -45.21 32.82
C GLY A 78 -18.29 -44.06 32.79
N ALA A 79 -19.51 -44.37 32.49
CA ALA A 79 -20.67 -43.51 32.72
C ALA A 79 -21.11 -43.54 34.18
N ALA A 80 -21.55 -42.42 34.68
CA ALA A 80 -22.67 -42.36 35.69
C ALA A 80 -23.17 -40.92 35.83
N THR A 81 -24.39 -40.66 35.41
CA THR A 81 -25.34 -39.74 36.01
C THR A 81 -26.09 -40.51 37.14
N PRO A 82 -26.81 -39.89 38.11
CA PRO A 82 -27.83 -38.88 37.88
C PRO A 82 -28.05 -37.81 38.97
N ALA A 83 -28.77 -36.77 38.56
CA ALA A 83 -29.84 -35.99 39.21
C ALA A 83 -29.79 -35.66 40.73
N GLY A 84 -30.00 -34.41 41.01
CA GLY A 84 -30.47 -33.91 42.28
C GLY A 84 -30.78 -32.42 42.21
N SER A 85 -32.08 -32.12 42.12
CA SER A 85 -32.66 -30.80 42.27
C SER A 85 -32.33 -30.16 43.60
N GLY A 86 -32.11 -28.84 43.59
CA GLY A 86 -32.00 -28.05 44.80
C GLY A 86 -31.87 -26.57 44.47
N ASN A 87 -33.03 -25.92 44.37
CA ASN A 87 -33.17 -24.47 44.32
C ASN A 87 -32.76 -23.86 45.67
N THR A 88 -31.85 -22.92 45.69
CA THR A 88 -31.84 -21.82 46.65
C THR A 88 -31.03 -20.66 46.11
N ASP A 89 -31.68 -19.51 46.11
CA ASP A 89 -31.16 -18.19 45.88
C ASP A 89 -29.89 -17.85 46.66
N ALA A 90 -29.19 -16.87 46.06
CA ALA A 90 -28.28 -15.91 46.65
C ALA A 90 -26.79 -16.14 46.41
N GLY A 91 -26.26 -15.23 45.66
CA GLY A 91 -24.83 -14.96 45.58
C GLY A 91 -24.45 -14.60 44.15
N SER A 92 -24.66 -13.34 43.80
CA SER A 92 -23.94 -12.69 42.73
C SER A 92 -22.44 -12.79 43.00
N GLY A 93 -21.87 -13.91 42.67
CA GLY A 93 -20.43 -14.06 42.55
C GLY A 93 -20.05 -13.42 41.25
N SER A 94 -19.49 -12.20 41.31
CA SER A 94 -18.79 -11.61 40.20
C SER A 94 -17.73 -12.60 39.74
N VAL A 95 -17.88 -13.16 38.55
CA VAL A 95 -16.76 -13.79 37.82
C VAL A 95 -15.65 -12.74 37.83
N PRO A 96 -14.41 -13.06 38.22
CA PRO A 96 -13.33 -12.09 38.08
C PRO A 96 -13.27 -11.65 36.62
N PRO A 97 -13.08 -10.33 36.32
CA PRO A 97 -12.92 -9.87 34.95
C PRO A 97 -11.88 -10.72 34.24
N ALA A 98 -12.26 -11.31 33.15
CA ALA A 98 -11.37 -12.18 32.37
C ALA A 98 -10.92 -11.40 31.13
N CYS A 99 -9.73 -10.82 31.22
CA CYS A 99 -9.11 -10.11 30.09
C CYS A 99 -9.12 -10.97 28.83
N GLY A 100 -9.69 -10.44 27.75
CA GLY A 100 -9.76 -11.10 26.45
C GLY A 100 -11.02 -11.93 26.22
N ASP A 101 -12.09 -11.70 26.97
CA ASP A 101 -13.37 -12.38 26.78
C ASP A 101 -14.34 -11.63 25.83
N GLY A 102 -13.91 -10.45 25.33
CA GLY A 102 -14.67 -9.61 24.41
C GLY A 102 -15.62 -8.63 25.09
N HIS A 103 -15.54 -8.49 26.42
CA HIS A 103 -16.34 -7.56 27.19
C HIS A 103 -15.45 -6.70 28.10
N LEU A 104 -15.58 -5.39 27.99
CA LEU A 104 -14.87 -4.46 28.87
C LEU A 104 -15.48 -4.49 30.28
N ASP A 105 -14.87 -5.20 31.19
CA ASP A 105 -15.34 -5.36 32.55
C ASP A 105 -14.83 -4.26 33.50
N ALA A 106 -15.47 -4.15 34.66
CA ALA A 106 -15.06 -3.17 35.67
C ALA A 106 -13.67 -3.50 36.22
N GLY A 107 -12.67 -2.70 35.89
CA GLY A 107 -11.28 -2.87 36.33
C GLY A 107 -10.32 -3.09 35.15
N GLU A 108 -10.83 -3.24 33.95
CA GLU A 108 -10.06 -3.35 32.75
C GLU A 108 -9.92 -1.99 32.06
N ALA A 109 -8.72 -1.71 31.51
CA ALA A 109 -8.48 -0.53 30.69
C ALA A 109 -8.87 -0.78 29.21
N CYS A 110 -8.93 -2.05 28.81
CA CYS A 110 -9.28 -2.50 27.45
C CYS A 110 -9.61 -3.99 27.45
N ASP A 111 -10.35 -4.43 26.43
CA ASP A 111 -10.55 -5.83 26.05
C ASP A 111 -10.68 -5.88 24.52
N ASP A 112 -9.89 -6.69 23.82
CA ASP A 112 -9.91 -6.85 22.37
C ASP A 112 -10.38 -8.26 21.93
N GLY A 113 -10.96 -9.00 22.90
CA GLY A 113 -11.54 -10.32 22.66
C GLY A 113 -10.52 -11.45 22.67
N ASN A 114 -9.29 -11.20 23.13
CA ASN A 114 -8.30 -12.24 23.31
C ASN A 114 -7.21 -11.84 24.32
N SER A 115 -6.44 -12.80 24.82
CA SER A 115 -5.38 -12.57 25.79
C SER A 115 -3.97 -12.47 25.16
N ARG A 116 -3.89 -12.07 23.90
CA ARG A 116 -2.61 -11.83 23.21
C ARG A 116 -2.20 -10.38 23.41
N SER A 117 -0.87 -10.15 23.44
CA SER A 117 -0.32 -8.80 23.36
C SER A 117 0.14 -8.50 21.93
N GLY A 118 0.07 -7.25 21.50
CA GLY A 118 0.50 -6.75 20.19
C GLY A 118 -0.65 -6.46 19.21
N ASP A 119 -1.90 -6.53 19.66
CA ASP A 119 -3.11 -6.34 18.87
C ASP A 119 -4.11 -5.35 19.50
N GLY A 120 -3.66 -4.65 20.55
CA GLY A 120 -4.39 -3.51 21.09
C GLY A 120 -4.53 -3.52 22.61
N CYS A 121 -4.84 -4.68 23.17
CA CYS A 121 -4.95 -4.89 24.58
C CYS A 121 -3.99 -5.99 25.04
N SER A 122 -3.19 -5.70 26.04
CA SER A 122 -2.28 -6.71 26.59
C SER A 122 -3.04 -7.78 27.36
N ALA A 123 -2.39 -8.93 27.59
CA ALA A 123 -2.92 -10.01 28.41
C ALA A 123 -3.28 -9.61 29.87
N ASN A 124 -2.95 -8.38 30.27
CA ASN A 124 -3.27 -7.81 31.60
C ASN A 124 -4.31 -6.69 31.49
N CYS A 125 -5.09 -6.61 30.44
CA CYS A 125 -6.09 -5.57 30.18
C CYS A 125 -5.55 -4.16 30.24
N THR A 126 -4.32 -3.95 29.79
CA THR A 126 -3.72 -2.62 29.68
C THR A 126 -3.57 -2.26 28.21
N VAL A 127 -3.96 -1.04 27.87
CA VAL A 127 -3.82 -0.52 26.49
C VAL A 127 -2.36 -0.51 26.10
N GLU A 128 -2.05 -1.10 24.96
CA GLU A 128 -0.69 -1.22 24.47
C GLU A 128 -0.17 0.09 23.87
N PRO A 129 1.16 0.34 23.90
CA PRO A 129 1.72 1.56 23.33
C PRO A 129 1.36 1.73 21.84
N GLY A 130 0.82 2.89 21.49
CA GLY A 130 0.36 3.20 20.13
C GLY A 130 -1.08 2.80 19.84
N TRP A 131 -1.77 2.19 20.81
CA TRP A 131 -3.18 1.86 20.73
C TRP A 131 -4.01 2.76 21.66
N ALA A 132 -5.26 2.86 21.37
CA ALA A 132 -6.23 3.41 22.28
C ALA A 132 -7.53 2.60 22.20
N CYS A 133 -8.19 2.44 23.33
CA CYS A 133 -9.38 1.63 23.45
C CYS A 133 -10.56 2.48 23.92
N VAL A 134 -11.72 2.36 23.27
CA VAL A 134 -12.97 3.01 23.67
C VAL A 134 -14.06 1.95 23.72
N THR A 135 -14.68 1.80 24.87
CA THR A 135 -15.84 0.90 25.08
C THR A 135 -15.66 -0.53 24.54
N GLY A 136 -14.52 -1.16 24.83
CA GLY A 136 -14.27 -2.56 24.44
C GLY A 136 -13.69 -2.76 23.04
N PHE A 137 -13.35 -1.69 22.33
CA PHE A 137 -12.68 -1.78 21.03
C PHE A 137 -11.35 -1.05 21.09
N CYS A 138 -10.26 -1.77 20.78
CA CYS A 138 -8.91 -1.22 20.70
C CYS A 138 -8.55 -0.87 19.28
N GLY A 139 -7.98 0.31 19.06
CA GLY A 139 -7.59 0.78 17.74
C GLY A 139 -6.28 1.54 17.76
N TRP A 140 -5.70 1.74 16.58
CA TRP A 140 -4.50 2.53 16.39
C TRP A 140 -4.78 4.02 16.58
N ILE A 141 -3.82 4.73 17.17
CA ILE A 141 -3.85 6.20 17.19
C ILE A 141 -3.41 6.69 15.81
N CYS A 142 -4.36 7.23 15.02
CA CYS A 142 -4.08 7.95 13.79
C CYS A 142 -4.16 9.46 14.10
N GLY A 143 -3.01 10.11 14.29
CA GLY A 143 -2.96 11.51 14.75
C GLY A 143 -3.67 11.67 16.08
N ASP A 144 -4.53 12.68 16.22
CA ASP A 144 -5.35 12.93 17.42
C ASP A 144 -6.67 12.13 17.46
N GLN A 145 -6.88 11.21 16.51
CA GLN A 145 -8.10 10.42 16.39
C GLN A 145 -7.84 8.95 16.69
N LEU A 146 -8.70 8.36 17.49
CA LEU A 146 -8.80 6.92 17.68
C LEU A 146 -9.39 6.29 16.42
N VAL A 147 -8.64 5.42 15.77
CA VAL A 147 -9.15 4.55 14.72
C VAL A 147 -9.10 3.12 15.25
N ALA A 148 -10.25 2.49 15.39
CA ALA A 148 -10.35 1.13 15.87
C ALA A 148 -9.68 0.16 14.90
N GLY A 149 -8.46 -0.27 15.17
CA GLY A 149 -7.66 -1.30 14.51
C GLY A 149 -7.37 -1.13 13.01
N PRO A 150 -6.42 -1.87 12.46
CA PRO A 150 -6.11 -1.83 11.03
C PRO A 150 -7.28 -2.26 10.12
N ALA A 151 -8.37 -2.78 10.71
CA ALA A 151 -9.59 -3.17 9.99
C ALA A 151 -10.71 -2.13 10.05
N LEU A 152 -10.53 -1.01 10.77
CA LEU A 152 -11.58 -0.03 10.98
C LEU A 152 -11.23 1.38 10.52
N CYS A 153 -10.31 1.57 9.60
CA CYS A 153 -10.61 2.47 8.50
C CYS A 153 -11.75 1.79 7.70
N THR A 154 -12.81 1.38 8.41
CA THR A 154 -13.95 0.74 7.78
C THR A 154 -14.62 1.76 6.89
N MET A 155 -14.49 1.48 5.59
CA MET A 155 -15.37 2.01 4.57
C MET A 155 -15.76 3.48 4.77
N GLY A 156 -14.87 4.39 4.38
CA GLY A 156 -15.24 5.77 4.09
C GLY A 156 -15.26 6.74 5.28
N GLN A 157 -14.63 6.44 6.39
CA GLN A 157 -14.38 7.45 7.43
C GLN A 157 -12.91 7.84 7.46
N CYS A 158 -12.50 8.50 6.40
CA CYS A 158 -11.28 9.29 6.42
C CYS A 158 -11.40 10.38 7.49
N PRO A 159 -10.30 10.75 8.19
CA PRO A 159 -10.32 11.91 9.06
C PRO A 159 -10.93 13.09 8.31
N ALA A 160 -11.81 13.85 8.98
CA ALA A 160 -12.32 15.07 8.37
C ALA A 160 -11.13 15.92 7.92
N ALA A 161 -11.21 16.57 6.77
CA ALA A 161 -10.11 17.40 6.24
C ALA A 161 -9.59 18.44 7.26
N SER A 162 -10.39 18.80 8.26
CA SER A 162 -10.02 19.63 9.40
C SER A 162 -9.26 18.89 10.53
N ALA A 163 -9.15 17.55 10.47
CA ALA A 163 -8.43 16.75 11.44
C ALA A 163 -7.09 16.21 10.87
N VAL A 164 -6.84 16.42 9.58
CA VAL A 164 -5.55 16.12 8.96
C VAL A 164 -4.61 17.27 9.29
N THR A 165 -3.70 17.04 10.21
CA THR A 165 -2.60 17.97 10.49
C THR A 165 -1.39 17.53 9.71
N ALA A 166 -1.25 18.07 8.48
CA ALA A 166 0.05 18.03 7.82
C ALA A 166 1.09 18.71 8.75
N PRO A 167 2.35 18.28 8.73
CA PRO A 167 3.40 18.98 9.47
C PRO A 167 3.38 20.48 9.15
N ASP A 168 3.67 21.29 10.16
CA ASP A 168 3.74 22.74 9.98
C ASP A 168 4.72 23.10 8.84
N PRO A 169 4.41 24.09 8.01
CA PRO A 169 5.34 24.53 6.98
C PRO A 169 6.67 24.99 7.60
N PRO A 170 7.79 24.70 6.94
CA PRO A 170 9.10 25.12 7.44
C PRO A 170 9.20 26.66 7.52
N ALA A 171 10.06 27.16 8.40
CA ALA A 171 10.33 28.58 8.49
C ALA A 171 10.84 29.13 7.14
N ALA A 172 10.50 30.37 6.83
CA ALA A 172 10.92 31.01 5.58
C ALA A 172 12.45 30.92 5.42
N GLY A 173 12.91 30.39 4.30
CA GLY A 173 14.33 30.19 3.99
C GLY A 173 14.95 28.88 4.48
N SER A 174 14.17 27.99 5.12
CA SER A 174 14.60 26.63 5.40
C SER A 174 14.62 25.79 4.12
N ALA A 175 15.47 24.76 4.09
CA ALA A 175 15.44 23.79 3.01
C ALA A 175 14.12 23.01 3.02
N LEU A 176 13.45 22.95 1.88
CA LEU A 176 12.21 22.21 1.70
C LEU A 176 12.50 20.73 1.53
N ALA A 177 11.67 19.89 2.12
CA ALA A 177 11.61 18.46 1.84
C ALA A 177 10.60 18.17 0.71
N PRO A 178 10.52 16.96 0.15
CA PRO A 178 9.67 16.65 -1.00
C PRO A 178 8.20 17.04 -0.82
N CYS A 179 7.61 16.76 0.33
CA CYS A 179 6.21 17.08 0.57
C CYS A 179 5.94 18.57 0.79
N ASP A 180 6.93 19.32 1.28
CA ASP A 180 6.84 20.79 1.35
C ASP A 180 6.83 21.38 -0.08
N ILE A 181 7.69 20.84 -0.97
CA ILE A 181 7.76 21.25 -2.39
C ILE A 181 6.43 21.01 -3.10
N PHE A 182 5.84 19.81 -2.94
CA PHE A 182 4.56 19.52 -3.55
C PHE A 182 3.42 20.36 -2.94
N ALA A 183 3.47 20.66 -1.65
CA ALA A 183 2.50 21.54 -1.01
C ALA A 183 2.57 22.97 -1.57
N GLU A 184 3.77 23.51 -1.80
CA GLU A 184 3.98 24.81 -2.46
C GLU A 184 3.46 24.82 -3.91
N ASP A 185 3.55 23.69 -4.63
CA ASP A 185 2.96 23.49 -5.96
C ASP A 185 1.42 23.34 -5.93
N GLY A 186 0.83 23.33 -4.74
CA GLY A 186 -0.61 23.18 -4.52
C GLY A 186 -1.12 21.74 -4.62
N GLY A 187 -0.23 20.76 -4.57
CA GLY A 187 -0.53 19.32 -4.53
C GLY A 187 0.10 18.66 -3.30
N PRO A 188 -0.44 18.91 -2.08
CA PRO A 188 0.15 18.34 -0.87
C PRO A 188 0.19 16.81 -0.93
N CYS A 189 1.17 16.21 -0.26
CA CYS A 189 1.25 14.76 -0.14
C CYS A 189 -0.01 14.21 0.54
N VAL A 190 -0.57 13.16 -0.02
CA VAL A 190 -1.64 12.35 0.57
C VAL A 190 -1.12 11.04 1.15
N ALA A 191 0.08 10.63 0.75
CA ALA A 191 0.86 9.59 1.38
C ALA A 191 2.35 9.91 1.25
N ALA A 192 3.12 9.63 2.30
CA ALA A 192 4.55 9.91 2.35
C ALA A 192 5.27 8.85 3.20
N HIS A 193 5.99 7.95 2.56
CA HIS A 193 6.60 6.77 3.15
C HIS A 193 8.12 6.79 2.99
N SER A 194 8.87 6.62 4.07
CA SER A 194 10.32 6.53 4.01
C SER A 194 10.87 5.75 5.20
N THR A 195 11.90 4.94 4.94
CA THR A 195 12.71 4.31 5.98
C THR A 195 14.05 5.01 6.17
N VAL A 196 14.30 6.07 5.40
CA VAL A 196 15.59 6.78 5.32
C VAL A 196 15.54 8.12 6.04
N ARG A 197 14.49 8.91 5.82
CA ARG A 197 14.40 10.29 6.31
C ARG A 197 12.96 10.78 6.46
N ALA A 198 12.81 11.92 7.09
CA ALA A 198 11.58 12.70 7.02
C ALA A 198 11.38 13.31 5.62
N LEU A 199 10.12 13.35 5.16
CA LEU A 199 9.70 13.88 3.85
C LEU A 199 9.03 15.25 3.95
N TYR A 200 8.91 15.79 5.17
CA TYR A 200 8.63 17.18 5.50
C TYR A 200 9.77 17.72 6.36
N ALA A 201 10.15 18.96 6.16
CA ALA A 201 11.26 19.59 6.88
C ALA A 201 11.02 19.70 8.40
N THR A 202 9.78 19.70 8.84
CA THR A 202 9.38 19.81 10.24
C THR A 202 8.91 18.50 10.86
N TYR A 203 8.82 17.42 10.09
CA TYR A 203 8.32 16.14 10.58
C TYR A 203 9.26 15.53 11.64
N ALA A 204 8.69 15.18 12.79
CA ALA A 204 9.41 14.56 13.92
C ALA A 204 8.77 13.22 14.37
N GLY A 205 7.68 12.81 13.73
CA GLY A 205 7.00 11.54 14.03
C GLY A 205 7.80 10.32 13.58
N PRO A 206 7.33 9.10 13.88
CA PRO A 206 8.01 7.87 13.50
C PRO A 206 8.00 7.67 11.97
N LEU A 207 9.11 7.18 11.44
CA LEU A 207 9.26 6.84 10.02
C LEU A 207 8.82 5.40 9.74
N TYR A 208 9.23 4.47 10.60
CA TYR A 208 8.85 3.07 10.50
C TYR A 208 8.94 2.38 11.86
N ARG A 209 8.34 1.20 11.96
CA ARG A 209 8.36 0.35 13.15
C ARG A 209 9.13 -0.92 12.89
N VAL A 210 10.04 -1.26 13.76
CA VAL A 210 10.69 -2.57 13.79
C VAL A 210 10.07 -3.46 14.87
N LYS A 211 10.04 -4.76 14.58
CA LYS A 211 9.56 -5.80 15.49
C LYS A 211 10.64 -6.88 15.60
N ASN A 212 11.05 -7.24 16.82
CA ASN A 212 12.04 -8.25 17.07
C ASN A 212 11.44 -9.68 17.11
N GLY A 213 12.28 -10.69 17.22
CA GLY A 213 11.85 -12.10 17.26
C GLY A 213 11.02 -12.49 18.50
N ASN A 214 10.94 -11.64 19.52
CA ASN A 214 10.11 -11.84 20.71
C ASN A 214 8.73 -11.20 20.55
N GLY A 215 8.53 -10.42 19.48
CA GLY A 215 7.32 -9.64 19.27
C GLY A 215 7.37 -8.21 19.81
N ASP A 216 8.45 -7.81 20.51
CA ASP A 216 8.59 -6.43 20.97
C ASP A 216 8.75 -5.49 19.76
N VAL A 217 8.29 -4.25 19.89
CA VAL A 217 8.30 -3.26 18.83
C VAL A 217 9.03 -1.98 19.25
N LEU A 218 9.61 -1.30 18.27
CA LEU A 218 10.22 0.01 18.43
C LEU A 218 9.93 0.88 17.21
N ASP A 219 9.40 2.07 17.46
CA ASP A 219 9.25 3.10 16.45
C ASP A 219 10.55 3.83 16.22
N ILE A 220 10.93 4.00 14.97
CA ILE A 220 12.17 4.69 14.56
C ILE A 220 11.83 6.09 14.07
N PRO A 221 12.06 7.13 14.87
CA PRO A 221 11.87 8.51 14.47
C PRO A 221 13.07 9.02 13.69
N PRO A 222 13.00 10.22 13.08
CA PRO A 222 14.17 10.92 12.60
C PRO A 222 15.07 11.37 13.77
N LEU A 223 16.37 11.54 13.51
CA LEU A 223 17.34 12.05 14.49
C LEU A 223 17.01 13.47 14.97
N THR A 224 16.48 14.28 14.07
CA THR A 224 15.99 15.64 14.31
C THR A 224 14.77 15.85 13.40
N PRO A 225 13.89 16.82 13.67
CA PRO A 225 12.82 17.16 12.73
C PRO A 225 13.38 17.36 11.32
N GLY A 226 12.75 16.75 10.31
CA GLY A 226 13.19 16.81 8.91
C GLY A 226 14.44 15.96 8.57
N GLY A 227 15.02 15.27 9.55
CA GLY A 227 16.32 14.59 9.41
C GLY A 227 16.22 13.12 9.00
N PHE A 228 17.38 12.47 9.03
CA PHE A 228 17.54 11.04 8.74
C PHE A 228 17.04 10.16 9.88
N ALA A 229 16.64 8.93 9.55
CA ALA A 229 16.19 7.93 10.50
C ALA A 229 17.23 7.63 11.59
N ASN A 230 16.77 7.43 12.83
CA ASN A 230 17.62 7.02 13.95
C ASN A 230 17.94 5.52 13.87
N SER A 231 18.78 5.14 12.91
CA SER A 231 19.20 3.75 12.71
C SER A 231 19.96 3.15 13.88
N ALA A 232 20.63 3.97 14.70
CA ALA A 232 21.34 3.49 15.90
C ALA A 232 20.36 2.95 16.97
N ALA A 233 19.14 3.50 17.06
CA ALA A 233 18.10 2.96 17.91
C ALA A 233 17.65 1.56 17.42
N GLN A 234 17.48 1.39 16.10
CA GLN A 234 17.22 0.08 15.49
C GLN A 234 18.37 -0.91 15.77
N ASP A 235 19.61 -0.50 15.53
CA ASP A 235 20.79 -1.35 15.76
C ASP A 235 20.82 -1.87 17.21
N THR A 236 20.53 -1.00 18.16
CA THR A 236 20.46 -1.34 19.60
C THR A 236 19.31 -2.29 19.91
N PHE A 237 18.11 -2.00 19.41
CA PHE A 237 16.91 -2.78 19.66
C PHE A 237 16.97 -4.18 19.03
N CYS A 238 17.53 -4.28 17.84
CA CYS A 238 17.66 -5.53 17.08
C CYS A 238 18.93 -6.32 17.42
N ALA A 239 19.75 -5.85 18.36
CA ALA A 239 20.98 -6.54 18.73
C ALA A 239 20.68 -7.93 19.29
N GLY A 240 21.20 -8.97 18.61
CA GLY A 240 21.05 -10.37 19.02
C GLY A 240 19.69 -11.03 18.72
N SER A 241 18.78 -10.32 18.04
CA SER A 241 17.48 -10.86 17.60
C SER A 241 17.18 -10.41 16.17
N PRO A 242 16.66 -11.29 15.29
CA PRO A 242 16.19 -10.84 13.99
C PRO A 242 15.03 -9.86 14.15
N CYS A 243 15.06 -8.79 13.36
CA CYS A 243 13.97 -7.80 13.30
C CYS A 243 13.36 -7.77 11.91
N THR A 244 12.06 -7.44 11.88
CA THR A 244 11.32 -7.11 10.65
C THR A 244 10.82 -5.67 10.72
N ILE A 245 10.53 -5.07 9.57
CA ILE A 245 9.80 -3.80 9.48
C ILE A 245 8.30 -4.14 9.48
N SER A 246 7.57 -3.78 10.53
CA SER A 246 6.15 -4.13 10.66
C SER A 246 5.21 -3.03 10.18
N ILE A 247 5.64 -1.78 10.23
CA ILE A 247 4.90 -0.60 9.73
C ILE A 247 5.88 0.33 9.03
N ILE A 248 5.46 0.92 7.90
CA ILE A 248 6.07 2.12 7.32
C ILE A 248 5.04 3.23 7.51
N TYR A 249 5.40 4.22 8.32
CA TYR A 249 4.47 5.29 8.68
C TYR A 249 4.28 6.27 7.54
N ASP A 250 3.04 6.68 7.35
CA ASP A 250 2.69 7.81 6.52
C ASP A 250 2.98 9.11 7.28
N GLN A 251 3.70 10.01 6.64
CA GLN A 251 4.10 11.30 7.20
C GLN A 251 3.15 12.44 6.77
N SER A 252 2.17 12.17 5.89
CA SER A 252 1.27 13.20 5.34
C SER A 252 0.19 13.69 6.31
N GLY A 253 0.01 12.97 7.42
CA GLY A 253 -1.08 13.21 8.37
C GLY A 253 -2.41 12.56 7.98
N GLN A 254 -2.50 11.89 6.81
CA GLN A 254 -3.71 11.17 6.38
C GLN A 254 -3.87 9.80 7.07
N GLY A 255 -2.82 9.31 7.75
CA GLY A 255 -2.83 8.00 8.40
C GLY A 255 -2.69 6.82 7.43
N ASN A 256 -2.17 7.05 6.24
CA ASN A 256 -2.00 6.06 5.18
C ASN A 256 -0.81 5.12 5.42
N HIS A 257 -0.65 4.63 6.65
CA HIS A 257 0.44 3.74 7.01
C HIS A 257 0.41 2.45 6.18
N LEU A 258 1.59 1.96 5.82
CA LEU A 258 1.73 0.68 5.14
C LEU A 258 2.04 -0.41 6.16
N THR A 259 1.26 -1.46 6.13
CA THR A 259 1.44 -2.67 6.91
C THR A 259 1.57 -3.87 5.98
N LYS A 260 1.92 -5.01 6.51
CA LYS A 260 1.99 -6.27 5.77
C LYS A 260 0.74 -6.46 4.90
N ALA A 261 0.93 -6.70 3.60
CA ALA A 261 -0.18 -6.90 2.66
C ALA A 261 -1.09 -8.06 3.09
N PRO A 262 -2.42 -7.92 3.06
CA PRO A 262 -3.34 -9.02 3.29
C PRO A 262 -3.25 -10.06 2.17
N ALA A 263 -3.96 -11.17 2.29
CA ALA A 263 -4.20 -12.07 1.17
C ALA A 263 -4.95 -11.35 0.05
N GLY A 264 -4.66 -11.69 -1.20
CA GLY A 264 -5.27 -11.07 -2.39
C GLY A 264 -5.57 -12.08 -3.49
N GLY A 265 -5.91 -11.58 -4.68
CA GLY A 265 -6.26 -12.41 -5.83
C GLY A 265 -5.14 -13.33 -6.27
N ALA A 266 -3.94 -12.81 -6.46
CA ALA A 266 -2.78 -13.59 -6.90
C ALA A 266 -2.11 -14.38 -5.77
N LYS A 267 -2.22 -13.93 -4.52
CA LYS A 267 -1.65 -14.60 -3.35
C LYS A 267 -2.69 -14.77 -2.26
N LEU A 268 -3.09 -16.01 -2.03
CA LEU A 268 -4.11 -16.38 -1.03
C LEU A 268 -3.58 -16.37 0.42
N SER A 269 -2.34 -15.99 0.63
CA SER A 269 -1.72 -15.77 1.94
C SER A 269 -1.26 -14.32 2.08
N PRO A 270 -1.28 -13.76 3.29
CA PRO A 270 -0.69 -12.45 3.54
C PRO A 270 0.78 -12.40 3.12
N GLY A 271 1.25 -11.21 2.76
CA GLY A 271 2.66 -10.94 2.51
C GLY A 271 3.51 -11.15 3.76
N ASN A 272 4.83 -11.13 3.60
CA ASN A 272 5.79 -11.14 4.71
C ASN A 272 6.27 -9.72 5.00
N GLU A 273 6.70 -9.50 6.23
CA GLU A 273 7.45 -8.29 6.62
C GLU A 273 8.91 -8.41 6.13
N ALA A 274 9.49 -7.30 5.70
CA ALA A 274 10.89 -7.25 5.29
C ALA A 274 11.83 -7.39 6.48
N ASN A 275 12.99 -8.03 6.26
CA ASN A 275 14.06 -8.06 7.24
C ASN A 275 14.63 -6.64 7.43
N ALA A 276 14.55 -6.10 8.64
CA ALA A 276 14.93 -4.74 8.96
C ALA A 276 16.44 -4.45 8.80
N ALA A 277 17.27 -5.47 8.86
CA ALA A 277 18.73 -5.34 8.74
C ALA A 277 19.27 -5.67 7.33
N ALA A 278 18.41 -6.04 6.38
CA ALA A 278 18.86 -6.58 5.09
C ALA A 278 19.49 -5.52 4.17
N LEU A 279 19.09 -4.25 4.32
CA LEU A 279 19.53 -3.18 3.42
C LEU A 279 20.07 -1.98 4.20
N ARG A 280 21.33 -2.08 4.64
CA ARG A 280 22.04 -0.93 5.23
C ARG A 280 22.65 -0.07 4.14
N ALA A 281 22.45 1.23 4.21
CA ALA A 281 22.99 2.22 3.31
C ALA A 281 23.56 3.40 4.10
N THR A 282 24.31 4.28 3.41
CA THR A 282 24.79 5.56 3.94
C THR A 282 24.36 6.65 2.97
N PHE A 283 23.71 7.67 3.45
CA PHE A 283 23.34 8.85 2.69
C PHE A 283 23.62 10.10 3.51
N GLY A 284 24.24 11.11 2.89
CA GLY A 284 24.62 12.33 3.59
C GLY A 284 25.46 12.11 4.85
N GLY A 285 26.28 11.05 4.89
CA GLY A 285 27.08 10.65 6.05
C GLY A 285 26.29 9.95 7.16
N HIS A 286 24.99 9.67 6.99
CA HIS A 286 24.14 8.98 7.94
C HIS A 286 23.92 7.53 7.54
N ALA A 287 24.16 6.59 8.47
CA ALA A 287 23.76 5.20 8.29
C ALA A 287 22.22 5.10 8.42
N VAL A 288 21.60 4.43 7.48
CA VAL A 288 20.14 4.21 7.41
C VAL A 288 19.84 2.79 6.93
N TYR A 289 18.57 2.41 6.97
CA TYR A 289 18.10 1.15 6.41
C TYR A 289 17.01 1.42 5.36
N GLY A 290 17.19 0.87 4.16
CA GLY A 290 16.13 0.78 3.17
C GLY A 290 15.26 -0.47 3.40
N LEU A 291 14.16 -0.54 2.68
CA LEU A 291 13.27 -1.71 2.66
C LEU A 291 13.74 -2.69 1.57
N HIS A 292 14.21 -3.87 1.98
CA HIS A 292 14.57 -4.94 1.05
C HIS A 292 13.36 -5.83 0.76
N VAL A 293 12.79 -5.68 -0.42
CA VAL A 293 11.69 -6.50 -0.92
C VAL A 293 12.26 -7.71 -1.65
N VAL A 294 11.87 -8.89 -1.21
CA VAL A 294 12.12 -10.18 -1.87
C VAL A 294 10.78 -10.86 -2.16
N PRO A 295 10.72 -11.86 -3.06
CA PRO A 295 9.47 -12.56 -3.34
C PRO A 295 8.72 -12.98 -2.07
N GLY A 296 7.47 -12.54 -1.95
CA GLY A 296 6.61 -12.74 -0.79
C GLY A 296 6.59 -11.59 0.22
N VAL A 297 7.50 -10.62 0.14
CA VAL A 297 7.45 -9.39 0.96
C VAL A 297 6.57 -8.36 0.25
N ALA A 298 5.57 -7.85 0.95
CA ALA A 298 4.65 -6.84 0.42
C ALA A 298 3.97 -6.06 1.54
N TYR A 299 3.71 -4.78 1.28
CA TYR A 299 3.01 -3.86 2.18
C TYR A 299 1.84 -3.21 1.46
N ARG A 300 0.75 -2.96 2.17
CA ARG A 300 -0.44 -2.30 1.61
C ARG A 300 -1.18 -1.48 2.64
N ASN A 301 -1.97 -0.55 2.10
CA ASN A 301 -3.10 0.07 2.79
C ASN A 301 -4.31 0.05 1.84
N ASN A 302 -5.26 -0.84 2.09
CA ASN A 302 -6.47 -0.97 1.29
C ASN A 302 -7.55 0.07 1.65
N ASN A 303 -7.33 0.86 2.70
CA ASN A 303 -8.28 1.85 3.22
C ASN A 303 -7.69 3.26 3.24
N ALA A 304 -6.80 3.55 2.29
CA ALA A 304 -6.13 4.84 2.24
C ALA A 304 -7.10 6.01 2.02
N CYS A 305 -6.74 7.16 2.56
CA CYS A 305 -7.52 8.39 2.56
C CYS A 305 -6.85 9.47 1.72
N GLY A 306 -7.63 10.23 0.96
CA GLY A 306 -7.14 11.36 0.16
C GLY A 306 -6.40 10.97 -1.12
N THR A 307 -6.16 9.68 -1.37
CA THR A 307 -5.56 9.18 -2.61
C THR A 307 -6.51 9.35 -3.79
N ALA A 308 -5.95 9.52 -4.99
CA ALA A 308 -6.72 9.69 -6.22
C ALA A 308 -7.60 8.46 -6.49
N THR A 309 -8.81 8.71 -7.00
CA THR A 309 -9.78 7.67 -7.39
C THR A 309 -10.37 7.96 -8.76
N GLY A 310 -10.79 6.94 -9.47
CA GLY A 310 -11.30 7.10 -10.83
C GLY A 310 -10.22 7.69 -11.75
N ASP A 311 -10.55 8.78 -12.42
CA ASP A 311 -9.64 9.52 -13.32
C ASP A 311 -9.13 10.83 -12.68
N ASP A 312 -9.09 10.89 -11.34
CA ASP A 312 -8.52 12.04 -10.62
C ASP A 312 -7.01 12.13 -10.87
N PRO A 313 -6.44 13.35 -10.88
CA PRO A 313 -5.01 13.51 -11.13
C PRO A 313 -4.19 13.05 -9.93
N GLU A 314 -2.98 12.53 -10.20
CA GLU A 314 -2.00 12.20 -9.17
C GLU A 314 -0.57 12.34 -9.67
N THR A 315 0.34 12.45 -8.73
CA THR A 315 1.78 12.29 -8.95
C THR A 315 2.33 11.40 -7.87
N GLU A 316 3.13 10.45 -8.29
CA GLU A 316 3.85 9.53 -7.43
C GLU A 316 5.33 9.63 -7.72
N TYR A 317 6.18 9.56 -6.69
CA TYR A 317 7.59 9.27 -6.89
C TYR A 317 8.08 8.23 -5.89
N ALA A 318 9.13 7.52 -6.26
CA ALA A 318 9.85 6.60 -5.40
C ALA A 318 11.36 6.66 -5.66
N ILE A 319 12.16 6.44 -4.62
CA ILE A 319 13.59 6.17 -4.73
C ILE A 319 13.82 4.69 -4.51
N VAL A 320 14.39 4.03 -5.53
CA VAL A 320 14.65 2.60 -5.55
C VAL A 320 16.12 2.31 -5.91
N ALA A 321 16.64 1.13 -5.52
CA ALA A 321 17.95 0.70 -6.01
C ALA A 321 17.83 0.23 -7.47
N GLY A 322 18.69 0.74 -8.33
CA GLY A 322 18.68 0.42 -9.75
C GLY A 322 19.43 -0.86 -10.11
N ASP A 323 20.12 -1.46 -9.15
CA ASP A 323 20.92 -2.70 -9.33
C ASP A 323 20.28 -3.93 -8.66
N ILE A 324 19.13 -3.77 -8.00
CA ILE A 324 18.39 -4.85 -7.33
C ILE A 324 16.99 -4.96 -7.93
N TYR A 325 16.80 -5.95 -8.76
CA TYR A 325 15.55 -6.25 -9.45
C TYR A 325 15.51 -7.71 -9.92
N ASN A 326 14.36 -8.17 -10.38
CA ASN A 326 14.18 -9.42 -11.11
C ASN A 326 13.13 -9.23 -12.22
N ASN A 327 12.74 -10.32 -12.86
CA ASN A 327 11.68 -10.34 -13.88
C ASN A 327 10.31 -10.76 -13.30
N GLY A 328 10.14 -10.72 -11.99
CA GLY A 328 8.89 -11.02 -11.30
C GLY A 328 7.91 -9.86 -11.33
N CYS A 329 6.65 -10.12 -11.12
CA CYS A 329 5.62 -9.12 -10.87
C CYS A 329 5.19 -9.16 -9.40
N CYS A 330 5.01 -7.98 -8.80
CA CYS A 330 5.45 -6.68 -9.26
C CYS A 330 6.17 -5.98 -8.12
N PHE A 331 7.22 -5.24 -8.40
CA PHE A 331 7.81 -4.33 -7.44
C PHE A 331 7.26 -2.94 -7.73
N ASP A 332 6.06 -2.71 -7.20
CA ASP A 332 5.30 -1.48 -7.39
C ASP A 332 5.34 -0.60 -6.15
N TYR A 333 5.10 0.69 -6.36
CA TYR A 333 4.73 1.66 -5.35
C TYR A 333 3.72 2.63 -5.94
N GLY A 334 2.55 2.75 -5.32
CA GLY A 334 1.53 3.69 -5.80
C GLY A 334 0.10 3.25 -5.57
N ASN A 335 -0.79 3.76 -6.41
CA ASN A 335 -2.24 3.57 -6.35
C ASN A 335 -2.64 2.17 -6.83
N VAL A 336 -3.31 1.42 -5.97
CA VAL A 336 -3.73 0.03 -6.23
C VAL A 336 -5.18 -0.19 -5.82
N GLU A 337 -5.74 -1.37 -6.14
CA GLU A 337 -7.08 -1.76 -5.73
C GLU A 337 -7.21 -1.83 -4.20
N ARG A 338 -8.43 -1.59 -3.71
CA ARG A 338 -8.74 -1.62 -2.28
C ARG A 338 -9.02 -3.01 -1.72
N ASP A 339 -9.31 -3.97 -2.55
CA ASP A 339 -9.63 -5.33 -2.12
C ASP A 339 -8.52 -6.35 -2.41
N SER A 340 -7.38 -5.88 -2.96
CA SER A 340 -6.24 -6.71 -3.36
C SER A 340 -6.58 -7.74 -4.45
N ARG A 341 -7.46 -7.39 -5.38
CA ARG A 341 -7.90 -8.23 -6.51
C ARG A 341 -7.83 -7.45 -7.80
N ASP A 342 -7.58 -8.17 -8.90
CA ASP A 342 -7.65 -7.61 -10.25
C ASP A 342 -9.10 -7.17 -10.56
N ASP A 343 -9.33 -5.87 -10.66
CA ASP A 343 -10.60 -5.24 -11.02
C ASP A 343 -10.59 -4.68 -12.45
N GLY A 344 -9.58 -5.07 -13.23
CA GLY A 344 -9.47 -4.78 -14.66
C GLY A 344 -8.68 -3.52 -14.98
N GLU A 345 -8.49 -3.33 -16.28
CA GLU A 345 -7.63 -2.27 -16.83
C GLU A 345 -7.98 -0.88 -16.30
N GLY A 346 -6.98 -0.18 -15.81
CA GLY A 346 -7.07 1.18 -15.26
C GLY A 346 -7.45 1.26 -13.78
N ALA A 347 -7.58 0.12 -13.07
CA ALA A 347 -7.84 0.10 -11.62
C ALA A 347 -6.61 0.48 -10.79
N VAL A 348 -5.42 0.31 -11.36
CA VAL A 348 -4.11 0.65 -10.79
C VAL A 348 -3.48 1.81 -11.56
N GLU A 349 -2.72 2.65 -10.88
CA GLU A 349 -1.73 3.56 -11.45
C GLU A 349 -0.55 3.61 -10.49
N ALA A 350 0.44 2.73 -10.67
CA ALA A 350 1.57 2.59 -9.77
C ALA A 350 2.89 2.55 -10.51
N ILE A 351 3.96 3.05 -9.87
CA ILE A 351 5.33 2.93 -10.35
C ILE A 351 5.74 1.46 -10.28
N TYR A 352 6.10 0.86 -11.41
CA TYR A 352 6.78 -0.42 -11.50
C TYR A 352 8.26 -0.23 -11.78
N PHE A 353 9.14 -1.02 -11.13
CA PHE A 353 10.55 -1.10 -11.45
C PHE A 353 11.01 -2.56 -11.57
N GLY A 354 11.60 -2.93 -12.70
CA GLY A 354 12.09 -4.30 -12.94
C GLY A 354 12.34 -4.62 -14.41
N THR A 355 12.39 -5.92 -14.71
CA THR A 355 12.74 -6.43 -16.05
C THR A 355 11.71 -7.41 -16.63
N THR A 356 10.49 -7.49 -16.06
CA THR A 356 9.46 -8.34 -16.67
C THR A 356 9.07 -7.82 -18.06
N THR A 357 8.82 -8.76 -18.96
CA THR A 357 8.38 -8.46 -20.33
C THR A 357 7.03 -9.10 -20.66
N ILE A 358 6.38 -9.67 -19.63
CA ILE A 358 5.14 -10.45 -19.84
C ILE A 358 3.98 -9.52 -20.16
N TRP A 359 3.87 -8.39 -19.45
CA TRP A 359 2.75 -7.44 -19.59
C TRP A 359 3.12 -6.16 -20.34
N GLY A 360 4.38 -5.98 -20.67
CA GLY A 360 4.90 -4.83 -21.40
C GLY A 360 6.38 -4.65 -21.20
N LYS A 361 7.01 -3.77 -21.98
CA LYS A 361 8.44 -3.47 -21.89
C LYS A 361 8.83 -2.17 -22.55
N GLY A 362 9.95 -1.60 -22.10
CA GLY A 362 10.70 -0.53 -22.77
C GLY A 362 11.73 -1.06 -23.77
N ALA A 363 12.71 -0.25 -24.11
CA ALA A 363 13.84 -0.61 -24.95
C ALA A 363 14.76 -1.64 -24.30
N GLY A 364 15.46 -2.42 -25.10
CA GLY A 364 16.50 -3.33 -24.63
C GLY A 364 16.01 -4.39 -23.63
N ALA A 365 16.82 -4.62 -22.59
CA ALA A 365 16.59 -5.67 -21.60
C ALA A 365 16.14 -5.15 -20.20
N GLY A 366 15.98 -3.82 -20.05
CA GLY A 366 15.67 -3.22 -18.74
C GLY A 366 16.89 -3.13 -17.81
N PRO A 367 16.72 -2.79 -16.51
CA PRO A 367 15.42 -2.48 -15.89
C PRO A 367 14.81 -1.15 -16.34
N TRP A 368 13.50 -1.05 -16.23
CA TRP A 368 12.75 0.17 -16.56
C TRP A 368 11.90 0.64 -15.39
N VAL A 369 11.64 1.94 -15.36
CA VAL A 369 10.45 2.48 -14.69
C VAL A 369 9.31 2.41 -15.68
N MET A 370 8.23 1.75 -15.31
CA MET A 370 6.99 1.66 -16.08
C MET A 370 5.80 2.00 -15.19
N ALA A 371 4.64 2.23 -15.78
CA ALA A 371 3.40 2.29 -15.04
C ALA A 371 2.74 0.90 -15.03
N ASP A 372 2.41 0.38 -13.84
CA ASP A 372 1.39 -0.65 -13.70
C ASP A 372 0.03 0.05 -13.75
N LEU A 373 -0.77 -0.30 -14.76
CA LEU A 373 -2.12 0.25 -14.96
C LEU A 373 -3.21 -0.82 -14.80
N GLU A 374 -2.89 -1.92 -14.14
CA GLU A 374 -3.61 -3.20 -14.09
C GLU A 374 -3.79 -3.85 -15.47
N ASN A 375 -3.50 -5.13 -15.54
CA ASN A 375 -3.51 -5.91 -16.80
C ASN A 375 -2.59 -5.36 -17.90
N GLY A 376 -1.57 -4.59 -17.53
CA GLY A 376 -0.57 -4.05 -18.43
C GLY A 376 0.48 -3.20 -17.73
N LEU A 377 1.77 -3.50 -18.01
CA LEU A 377 2.91 -2.67 -17.63
C LEU A 377 3.29 -1.80 -18.83
N TRP A 378 3.23 -0.50 -18.66
CA TRP A 378 3.37 0.46 -19.75
C TRP A 378 4.61 1.33 -19.59
N ALA A 379 5.54 1.17 -20.52
CA ALA A 379 6.73 2.03 -20.66
C ALA A 379 6.44 3.32 -21.43
N GLY A 380 5.28 3.41 -22.04
CA GLY A 380 4.72 4.48 -22.86
C GLY A 380 3.33 4.10 -23.34
N ASN A 381 2.82 4.72 -24.40
CA ASN A 381 1.47 4.47 -24.89
C ASN A 381 1.34 3.28 -25.87
N VAL A 382 2.41 2.58 -26.12
CA VAL A 382 2.45 1.32 -26.90
C VAL A 382 3.42 0.34 -26.22
N SER A 383 3.33 -0.95 -26.55
CA SER A 383 4.26 -1.95 -26.04
C SER A 383 4.75 -2.86 -27.17
N PRO A 384 6.06 -2.99 -27.37
CA PRO A 384 7.15 -2.29 -26.66
C PRO A 384 7.17 -0.78 -26.92
N TYR A 385 7.73 -0.01 -25.97
CA TYR A 385 7.98 1.42 -26.15
C TYR A 385 9.49 1.68 -26.13
N ASP A 386 10.08 1.79 -27.32
CA ASP A 386 11.53 1.79 -27.53
C ASP A 386 12.24 3.11 -27.16
N LEU A 387 11.49 4.11 -26.65
CA LEU A 387 12.07 5.37 -26.15
C LEU A 387 12.23 5.38 -24.62
N ASN A 388 11.71 4.39 -23.91
CA ASN A 388 11.97 4.21 -22.49
C ASN A 388 13.19 3.29 -22.35
N GLU A 389 14.36 3.89 -22.18
CA GLU A 389 15.64 3.21 -22.16
C GLU A 389 15.91 2.49 -20.82
N PRO A 390 16.71 1.40 -20.81
CA PRO A 390 17.15 0.74 -19.59
C PRO A 390 17.92 1.69 -18.68
N LEU A 391 17.65 1.61 -17.37
CA LEU A 391 18.33 2.43 -16.36
C LEU A 391 19.55 1.70 -15.78
N SER A 392 20.63 2.43 -15.57
CA SER A 392 21.90 1.90 -15.03
C SER A 392 22.39 2.68 -13.79
N PHE A 393 21.53 3.51 -13.20
CA PHE A 393 21.86 4.27 -11.98
C PHE A 393 21.90 3.34 -10.77
N LYS A 394 22.75 3.64 -9.81
CA LYS A 394 22.78 2.91 -8.54
C LYS A 394 21.50 3.09 -7.71
N TYR A 395 21.00 4.32 -7.70
CA TYR A 395 19.70 4.69 -7.14
C TYR A 395 18.92 5.46 -8.19
N VAL A 396 17.67 5.08 -8.36
CA VAL A 396 16.76 5.63 -9.37
C VAL A 396 15.71 6.49 -8.69
N THR A 397 15.54 7.72 -9.15
CA THR A 397 14.33 8.49 -8.96
C THR A 397 13.33 8.06 -10.04
N ALA A 398 12.25 7.43 -9.63
CA ALA A 398 11.13 7.05 -10.48
C ALA A 398 9.95 7.98 -10.20
N MET A 399 9.31 8.51 -11.23
CA MET A 399 8.14 9.37 -11.09
C MET A 399 7.09 9.00 -12.13
N LEU A 400 5.84 8.85 -11.67
CA LEU A 400 4.66 8.59 -12.48
C LEU A 400 3.63 9.69 -12.21
N LYS A 401 2.99 10.17 -13.28
CA LYS A 401 2.03 11.26 -13.20
C LYS A 401 0.81 10.96 -14.06
N GLY A 402 -0.37 10.98 -13.47
CA GLY A 402 -1.66 10.91 -14.17
C GLY A 402 -2.35 12.27 -14.14
N ASP A 403 -2.78 12.78 -15.30
CA ASP A 403 -3.44 14.10 -15.39
C ASP A 403 -4.95 13.99 -15.06
N ALA A 404 -5.57 15.13 -14.87
CA ALA A 404 -6.97 15.28 -14.52
C ALA A 404 -7.92 14.61 -15.51
N ALA A 405 -9.08 14.25 -15.03
CA ALA A 405 -10.16 13.64 -15.82
C ALA A 405 -10.42 14.39 -17.14
N GLY A 406 -10.49 13.62 -18.23
CA GLY A 406 -10.73 14.13 -19.57
C GLY A 406 -9.50 14.69 -20.31
N LYS A 407 -8.33 14.73 -19.67
CA LYS A 407 -7.07 15.13 -20.34
C LYS A 407 -6.48 14.02 -21.20
N ASN A 408 -6.73 12.75 -20.86
CA ASN A 408 -6.11 11.59 -21.51
C ASN A 408 -4.59 11.74 -21.61
N HIS A 409 -3.94 12.03 -20.47
CA HIS A 409 -2.54 12.39 -20.42
C HIS A 409 -1.86 11.79 -19.20
N TRP A 410 -0.63 11.33 -19.36
CA TRP A 410 0.20 10.80 -18.28
C TRP A 410 1.68 10.87 -18.64
N ALA A 411 2.56 10.79 -17.67
CA ALA A 411 3.99 10.89 -17.87
C ALA A 411 4.78 9.97 -16.95
N ILE A 412 5.92 9.48 -17.45
CA ILE A 412 6.99 8.82 -16.68
C ILE A 412 8.23 9.71 -16.74
N LYS A 413 8.79 10.03 -15.57
CA LYS A 413 10.10 10.68 -15.46
C LYS A 413 11.04 9.81 -14.65
N THR A 414 12.31 9.82 -15.01
CA THR A 414 13.36 9.04 -14.36
C THR A 414 14.61 9.87 -14.17
N GLY A 415 15.40 9.58 -13.15
CA GLY A 415 16.66 10.25 -12.90
C GLY A 415 17.63 9.43 -12.07
N ASP A 416 18.89 9.81 -12.09
CA ASP A 416 19.86 9.37 -11.10
C ASP A 416 19.57 10.08 -9.78
N ALA A 417 19.24 9.33 -8.73
CA ALA A 417 19.00 9.93 -7.43
C ALA A 417 20.26 10.55 -6.81
N GLN A 418 21.44 10.24 -7.36
CA GLN A 418 22.71 10.76 -6.87
C GLN A 418 23.21 11.99 -7.65
N ALA A 419 22.69 12.25 -8.84
CA ALA A 419 23.19 13.35 -9.67
C ALA A 419 22.21 13.78 -10.78
N GLY A 420 22.34 15.01 -11.25
CA GLY A 420 21.67 15.50 -12.44
C GLY A 420 20.19 15.82 -12.25
N THR A 421 19.47 15.76 -13.35
CA THR A 421 18.06 16.16 -13.46
C THR A 421 17.20 14.97 -13.91
N LEU A 422 15.89 15.10 -13.76
CA LEU A 422 14.96 14.14 -14.32
C LEU A 422 14.97 14.18 -15.86
N SER A 423 14.87 13.00 -16.48
CA SER A 423 14.57 12.80 -17.88
C SER A 423 13.14 12.33 -18.06
N THR A 424 12.46 12.77 -19.10
CA THR A 424 11.13 12.29 -19.46
C THR A 424 11.27 11.03 -20.29
N ALA A 425 10.89 9.88 -19.72
CA ALA A 425 10.86 8.60 -20.42
C ALA A 425 9.60 8.46 -21.29
N PHE A 426 8.49 9.04 -20.83
CA PHE A 426 7.24 9.14 -21.57
C PHE A 426 6.44 10.38 -21.14
N ASP A 427 5.76 11.00 -22.09
CA ASP A 427 4.79 12.07 -21.87
C ASP A 427 3.79 12.04 -23.02
N GLY A 428 2.50 11.78 -22.73
CA GLY A 428 1.51 11.66 -23.77
C GLY A 428 0.19 10.99 -23.37
N PRO A 429 -0.60 10.52 -24.36
CA PRO A 429 -1.90 9.92 -24.08
C PRO A 429 -1.77 8.55 -23.42
N ARG A 430 -2.82 8.14 -22.70
CA ARG A 430 -2.98 6.79 -22.15
C ARG A 430 -2.89 5.73 -23.26
N PRO A 431 -2.47 4.49 -22.94
CA PRO A 431 -2.17 3.46 -23.93
C PRO A 431 -3.37 3.09 -24.82
N SER A 432 -4.58 3.15 -24.30
CA SER A 432 -5.80 2.85 -25.06
C SER A 432 -7.04 3.35 -24.33
N SER A 433 -8.21 3.20 -24.99
CA SER A 433 -9.51 3.50 -24.36
C SER A 433 -9.85 2.63 -23.14
N ARG A 434 -9.10 1.57 -22.85
CA ARG A 434 -9.28 0.75 -21.63
C ARG A 434 -8.73 1.46 -20.40
N TYR A 435 -7.73 2.32 -20.61
CA TYR A 435 -7.06 3.10 -19.57
C TYR A 435 -7.45 4.59 -19.60
N ASN A 436 -8.47 4.95 -20.36
CA ASN A 436 -8.99 6.31 -20.45
C ASN A 436 -10.53 6.30 -20.54
N PRO A 437 -11.27 6.75 -19.50
CA PRO A 437 -10.75 7.22 -18.21
C PRO A 437 -10.16 6.10 -17.35
N MET A 438 -9.26 6.45 -16.44
CA MET A 438 -8.77 5.56 -15.40
C MET A 438 -9.89 5.22 -14.40
N LYS A 439 -9.70 4.14 -13.63
CA LYS A 439 -10.66 3.63 -12.65
C LYS A 439 -9.99 3.35 -11.31
N LYS A 440 -8.97 4.14 -10.97
CA LYS A 440 -8.17 4.01 -9.76
C LYS A 440 -9.04 3.85 -8.52
N GLN A 441 -8.61 3.02 -7.59
CA GLN A 441 -9.41 2.79 -6.38
C GLN A 441 -8.85 3.47 -5.13
N GLY A 442 -7.58 3.90 -5.17
CA GLY A 442 -6.98 4.66 -4.08
C GLY A 442 -6.48 3.81 -2.91
N GLY A 443 -6.28 2.51 -3.07
CA GLY A 443 -5.44 1.74 -2.18
C GLY A 443 -3.96 2.11 -2.41
N ILE A 444 -3.07 1.76 -1.48
CA ILE A 444 -1.62 1.98 -1.65
C ILE A 444 -0.90 0.65 -1.54
N GLY A 445 -0.06 0.35 -2.54
CA GLY A 445 0.79 -0.84 -2.60
C GLY A 445 2.28 -0.50 -2.53
N LEU A 446 3.08 -1.39 -1.95
CA LEU A 446 4.54 -1.38 -2.00
C LEU A 446 5.07 -2.80 -2.05
N GLY A 447 5.78 -3.15 -3.13
CA GLY A 447 6.36 -4.47 -3.36
C GLY A 447 5.34 -5.51 -3.81
N ALA A 448 4.17 -5.09 -4.27
CA ALA A 448 3.14 -5.95 -4.87
C ALA A 448 2.27 -5.14 -5.82
N ALA A 449 1.76 -5.80 -6.87
CA ALA A 449 0.74 -5.29 -7.77
C ALA A 449 -0.63 -5.14 -7.10
N GLY A 450 -1.58 -4.59 -7.83
CA GLY A 450 -2.95 -4.38 -7.39
C GLY A 450 -3.63 -5.62 -6.85
N ASP A 451 -3.51 -6.74 -7.52
CA ASP A 451 -4.04 -8.06 -7.12
C ASP A 451 -3.20 -8.79 -6.05
N ASN A 452 -2.19 -8.12 -5.48
CA ASN A 452 -1.21 -8.66 -4.53
C ASN A 452 -0.21 -9.67 -5.16
N SER A 453 0.08 -9.60 -6.45
CA SER A 453 1.22 -10.27 -7.08
C SER A 453 2.51 -9.73 -6.47
N ASN A 454 3.24 -10.57 -5.72
CA ASN A 454 4.40 -10.19 -4.93
C ASN A 454 5.63 -11.10 -5.16
N GLY A 455 5.83 -11.50 -6.42
CA GLY A 455 6.97 -12.32 -6.85
C GLY A 455 8.23 -11.53 -7.22
N ALA A 456 8.17 -10.21 -7.10
CA ALA A 456 9.25 -9.33 -7.50
C ALA A 456 10.31 -9.14 -6.39
N GLN A 457 11.48 -8.60 -6.80
CA GLN A 457 12.56 -8.18 -5.92
C GLN A 457 12.90 -6.72 -6.22
N GLY A 458 13.15 -5.95 -5.17
CA GLY A 458 13.58 -4.56 -5.27
C GLY A 458 13.98 -4.00 -3.93
N ASN A 459 14.52 -2.78 -3.94
CA ASN A 459 14.85 -2.04 -2.72
C ASN A 459 14.19 -0.68 -2.79
N PHE A 460 13.41 -0.35 -1.76
CA PHE A 460 12.72 0.92 -1.63
C PHE A 460 13.35 1.75 -0.50
N PHE A 461 13.43 3.06 -0.68
CA PHE A 461 13.98 3.98 0.30
C PHE A 461 12.98 5.03 0.76
N GLU A 462 12.31 5.68 -0.18
CA GLU A 462 11.24 6.64 0.08
C GLU A 462 10.30 6.75 -1.12
N GLY A 463 9.09 7.23 -0.88
CA GLY A 463 8.12 7.53 -1.93
C GLY A 463 6.96 8.35 -1.39
N VAL A 464 6.32 9.10 -2.27
CA VAL A 464 5.13 9.89 -1.96
C VAL A 464 4.07 9.76 -3.03
N MET A 465 2.84 10.07 -2.67
CA MET A 465 1.70 10.25 -3.55
C MET A 465 1.04 11.60 -3.26
N THR A 466 0.62 12.30 -4.31
CA THR A 466 -0.16 13.53 -4.22
C THR A 466 -1.46 13.36 -4.99
N ALA A 467 -2.52 14.09 -4.65
CA ALA A 467 -3.77 14.10 -5.41
C ALA A 467 -3.77 15.19 -6.50
N ARG A 468 -2.65 15.35 -7.21
CA ARG A 468 -2.47 16.36 -8.25
C ARG A 468 -1.39 15.96 -9.26
N TYR A 469 -1.55 16.37 -10.51
CA TYR A 469 -0.47 16.37 -11.52
C TYR A 469 0.49 17.52 -11.21
N SER A 470 1.69 17.22 -10.72
CA SER A 470 2.70 18.21 -10.32
C SER A 470 3.22 19.03 -11.50
N SER A 471 3.68 20.24 -11.25
CA SER A 471 4.39 21.02 -12.26
C SER A 471 5.79 20.49 -12.51
N ASP A 472 6.35 20.74 -13.71
CA ASP A 472 7.75 20.38 -14.02
C ASP A 472 8.74 21.10 -13.09
N GLY A 473 8.35 22.29 -12.57
CA GLY A 473 9.13 23.01 -11.57
C GLY A 473 9.21 22.28 -10.25
N ALA A 474 8.09 21.74 -9.76
CA ALA A 474 8.05 20.91 -8.55
C ALA A 474 8.83 19.61 -8.73
N ASP A 475 8.67 18.94 -9.88
CA ASP A 475 9.40 17.70 -10.20
C ASP A 475 10.93 17.95 -10.15
N ALA A 476 11.40 19.04 -10.76
CA ALA A 476 12.82 19.42 -10.77
C ALA A 476 13.33 19.80 -9.37
N ALA A 477 12.50 20.46 -8.56
CA ALA A 477 12.84 20.81 -7.17
C ALA A 477 12.93 19.54 -6.29
N VAL A 478 12.00 18.59 -6.44
CA VAL A 478 12.05 17.29 -5.76
C VAL A 478 13.32 16.54 -6.15
N GLN A 479 13.66 16.46 -7.44
CA GLN A 479 14.92 15.84 -7.88
C GLN A 479 16.15 16.51 -7.27
N THR A 480 16.17 17.84 -7.21
CA THR A 480 17.27 18.59 -6.57
C THR A 480 17.39 18.23 -5.09
N ASN A 481 16.26 18.15 -4.38
CA ASN A 481 16.23 17.72 -2.99
C ASN A 481 16.74 16.28 -2.83
N VAL A 482 16.26 15.34 -3.68
CA VAL A 482 16.72 13.94 -3.69
C VAL A 482 18.25 13.87 -3.89
N VAL A 483 18.79 14.56 -4.89
CA VAL A 483 20.24 14.60 -5.15
C VAL A 483 21.02 15.13 -3.97
N SER A 484 20.49 16.12 -3.24
CA SER A 484 21.16 16.65 -2.03
C SER A 484 21.29 15.65 -0.90
N VAL A 485 20.45 14.60 -0.89
CA VAL A 485 20.43 13.55 0.14
C VAL A 485 21.18 12.30 -0.30
N TYR A 486 20.91 11.81 -1.49
CA TYR A 486 21.45 10.54 -2.01
C TYR A 486 22.79 10.71 -2.71
N GLY A 487 23.12 11.93 -3.17
CA GLY A 487 24.37 12.25 -3.88
C GLY A 487 25.54 12.60 -2.96
N ALA A 488 25.31 12.84 -1.69
CA ALA A 488 26.33 13.23 -0.73
C ALA A 488 26.98 12.01 -0.07
N ASP A 489 27.91 11.36 -0.77
CA ASP A 489 28.82 10.32 -0.22
C ASP A 489 30.27 10.81 -0.26
#